data_68f3252330c8883fb3a0ff2e92149fed
#
_entry.id   68f3252330c8883fb3a0ff2e92149fed
#
_cell.length_a   1.000
_cell.length_b   1.000
_cell.length_c   1.000
_cell.angle_alpha   90.00
_cell.angle_beta   90.00
_cell.angle_gamma   90.00
#
_symmetry.space_group_name_H-M   'P 1'
#
loop_
_entity.id
_entity.type
_entity.pdbx_description
1 polymer ?
#
loop_
_entity_poly.entity_id
_entity_poly.type
_entity_poly.pdbx_seq_one_letter_code
_entity_poly.pdbx_strand_id
1 'polypeptide(L)'
;EALIYVGFGTEKVESTVAHIFGDAVVKRMDADSMTRKEAYRDTLRAFRSGKIDILVGTQMIAKGLHFPNVTLVGIINADLALHLPDFRAGERTFQLLTQVAGRAGRGETPGEVFVQSYTPFSPSIQFARHHDFTGYVEQELEFRERCDFPPFKHAVLITIHSAHQERGKFSAETLRRKLREALPEEFMVAEVAPAPLEKLQGQFRFHILLRGGAIMRLSRLIRETLDKLPMPEDVAVAVDVDPYQLL
;
A
#
# COMPACT_ATOMS: atom_id res chain seq x y z
N GLU A 1 -11.74 -20.01 13.15
CA GLU A 1 -10.84 -19.82 12.00
C GLU A 1 -9.49 -19.34 12.52
N ALA A 2 -8.42 -20.07 12.19
CA ALA A 2 -7.08 -19.72 12.62
C ALA A 2 -6.62 -18.51 11.79
N LEU A 3 -6.28 -17.40 12.47
CA LEU A 3 -5.60 -16.27 11.86
C LEU A 3 -4.22 -16.73 11.37
N ILE A 4 -4.08 -16.87 10.05
CA ILE A 4 -2.78 -17.12 9.44
C ILE A 4 -2.07 -15.75 9.34
N TYR A 5 -1.09 -15.54 10.20
CA TYR A 5 -0.21 -14.38 10.09
C TYR A 5 0.65 -14.52 8.84
N VAL A 6 0.25 -13.87 7.74
CA VAL A 6 1.03 -13.78 6.51
C VAL A 6 1.94 -12.55 6.63
N GLY A 7 3.12 -12.76 7.20
CA GLY A 7 4.15 -11.73 7.28
C GLY A 7 5.14 -12.01 8.40
N PHE A 8 6.42 -11.94 8.08
CA PHE A 8 7.46 -11.95 9.12
C PHE A 8 7.64 -10.51 9.60
N GLY A 9 7.36 -10.24 10.88
CA GLY A 9 7.75 -8.96 11.49
C GLY A 9 9.26 -8.76 11.37
N THR A 10 9.69 -7.51 11.24
CA THR A 10 11.12 -7.14 11.14
C THR A 10 11.97 -7.71 12.26
N GLU A 11 11.40 -7.88 13.45
CA GLU A 11 12.04 -8.52 14.60
C GLU A 11 12.41 -9.98 14.36
N LYS A 12 11.48 -10.75 13.76
CA LYS A 12 11.75 -12.15 13.42
C LYS A 12 12.79 -12.26 12.30
N VAL A 13 12.77 -11.34 11.34
CA VAL A 13 13.80 -11.28 10.30
C VAL A 13 15.15 -10.95 10.90
N GLU A 14 15.26 -9.95 11.78
CA GLU A 14 16.48 -9.58 12.48
C GLU A 14 17.06 -10.78 13.24
N SER A 15 16.26 -11.47 14.06
CA SER A 15 16.69 -12.62 14.85
C SER A 15 17.13 -13.80 13.98
N THR A 16 16.41 -14.06 12.88
CA THR A 16 16.76 -15.14 11.95
C THR A 16 18.07 -14.84 11.23
N VAL A 17 18.25 -13.62 10.74
CA VAL A 17 19.48 -13.19 10.05
C VAL A 17 20.66 -13.22 11.02
N ALA A 18 20.51 -12.75 12.24
CA ALA A 18 21.55 -12.82 13.27
C ALA A 18 21.93 -14.26 13.62
N HIS A 19 20.98 -15.20 13.59
CA HIS A 19 21.28 -16.62 13.80
C HIS A 19 22.04 -17.25 12.64
N ILE A 20 21.67 -16.89 11.39
CA ILE A 20 22.33 -17.42 10.18
C ILE A 20 23.75 -16.86 10.04
N PHE A 21 23.94 -15.59 10.31
CA PHE A 21 25.21 -14.87 10.17
C PHE A 21 25.77 -14.50 11.56
N GLY A 22 26.14 -15.52 12.34
CA GLY A 22 26.48 -15.39 13.76
C GLY A 22 27.60 -14.38 14.08
N ASP A 23 28.52 -14.11 13.14
CA ASP A 23 29.61 -13.16 13.31
C ASP A 23 29.25 -11.74 12.82
N ALA A 24 28.10 -11.56 12.16
CA ALA A 24 27.69 -10.27 11.62
C ALA A 24 26.93 -9.42 12.63
N VAL A 25 27.21 -8.13 12.62
CA VAL A 25 26.45 -7.14 13.40
C VAL A 25 25.16 -6.81 12.64
N VAL A 26 24.05 -7.40 13.09
CA VAL A 26 22.72 -7.18 12.53
C VAL A 26 21.99 -6.09 13.32
N LYS A 27 21.33 -5.16 12.64
CA LYS A 27 20.56 -4.09 13.29
C LYS A 27 19.22 -3.88 12.59
N ARG A 28 18.16 -3.79 13.41
CA ARG A 28 16.81 -3.45 12.93
C ARG A 28 16.58 -1.92 12.89
N MET A 29 15.87 -1.47 11.86
CA MET A 29 15.50 -0.08 11.65
C MET A 29 14.09 0.03 11.06
N ASP A 30 13.11 0.16 11.93
CA ASP A 30 11.68 0.35 11.63
C ASP A 30 11.05 1.40 12.55
N ALA A 31 9.75 1.67 12.39
CA ALA A 31 9.05 2.66 13.17
C ALA A 31 9.07 2.37 14.68
N ASP A 32 9.02 1.08 15.07
CA ASP A 32 8.96 0.66 16.45
C ASP A 32 10.35 0.73 17.13
N SER A 33 11.40 0.39 16.39
CA SER A 33 12.79 0.45 16.90
C SER A 33 13.37 1.86 16.91
N MET A 34 12.83 2.78 16.10
CA MET A 34 13.34 4.15 15.88
C MET A 34 12.45 5.22 16.52
N THR A 35 12.15 5.08 17.80
CA THR A 35 11.31 6.02 18.56
C THR A 35 11.93 7.42 18.71
N ARG A 36 13.26 7.56 18.56
CA ARG A 36 14.00 8.82 18.64
C ARG A 36 14.70 9.12 17.33
N LYS A 37 14.61 10.36 16.87
CA LYS A 37 15.26 10.84 15.65
C LYS A 37 16.80 10.67 15.65
N GLU A 38 17.40 10.74 16.82
CA GLU A 38 18.83 10.51 17.03
C GLU A 38 19.21 9.05 16.80
N ALA A 39 18.42 8.08 17.32
CA ALA A 39 18.67 6.66 17.11
C ALA A 39 18.71 6.28 15.62
N TYR A 40 17.83 6.89 14.82
CA TYR A 40 17.82 6.75 13.37
C TYR A 40 19.14 7.23 12.73
N ARG A 41 19.60 8.44 13.09
CA ARG A 41 20.83 9.03 12.56
C ARG A 41 22.07 8.23 12.96
N ASP A 42 22.13 7.78 14.21
CA ASP A 42 23.26 7.03 14.74
C ASP A 42 23.37 5.64 14.11
N THR A 43 22.23 4.96 13.92
CA THR A 43 22.18 3.67 13.20
C THR A 43 22.69 3.83 11.75
N LEU A 44 22.24 4.87 11.04
CA LEU A 44 22.71 5.12 9.68
C LEU A 44 24.20 5.47 9.62
N ARG A 45 24.72 6.24 10.59
CA ARG A 45 26.14 6.55 10.68
C ARG A 45 26.97 5.30 10.95
N ALA A 46 26.51 4.44 11.87
CA ALA A 46 27.15 3.18 12.19
C ALA A 46 27.18 2.23 10.98
N PHE A 47 26.09 2.13 10.24
CA PHE A 47 26.00 1.32 9.03
C PHE A 47 26.95 1.85 7.92
N ARG A 48 26.96 3.17 7.69
CA ARG A 48 27.90 3.80 6.72
C ARG A 48 29.37 3.59 7.07
N SER A 49 29.70 3.52 8.36
CA SER A 49 31.08 3.31 8.83
C SER A 49 31.49 1.83 8.91
N GLY A 50 30.61 0.89 8.49
CA GLY A 50 30.90 -0.55 8.54
C GLY A 50 30.87 -1.15 9.94
N LYS A 51 30.26 -0.47 10.93
CA LYS A 51 30.05 -1.01 12.28
C LYS A 51 28.81 -1.90 12.37
N ILE A 52 27.96 -1.85 11.38
CA ILE A 52 26.80 -2.70 11.17
C ILE A 52 26.97 -3.34 9.80
N ASP A 53 26.91 -4.67 9.75
CA ASP A 53 27.09 -5.44 8.53
C ASP A 53 25.75 -5.63 7.80
N ILE A 54 24.66 -5.85 8.53
CA ILE A 54 23.34 -6.11 7.97
C ILE A 54 22.32 -5.18 8.60
N LEU A 55 21.62 -4.42 7.75
CA LEU A 55 20.51 -3.56 8.17
C LEU A 55 19.17 -4.19 7.74
N VAL A 56 18.33 -4.51 8.71
CA VAL A 56 16.97 -5.06 8.49
C VAL A 56 15.95 -3.95 8.72
N GLY A 57 14.97 -3.81 7.84
CA GLY A 57 13.92 -2.81 8.08
C GLY A 57 12.82 -2.82 7.04
N THR A 58 11.93 -1.86 7.17
CA THR A 58 10.81 -1.61 6.26
C THR A 58 11.20 -0.65 5.12
N GLN A 59 10.24 -0.16 4.37
CA GLN A 59 10.44 0.85 3.34
C GLN A 59 11.19 2.12 3.81
N MET A 60 11.30 2.35 5.13
CA MET A 60 12.07 3.48 5.68
C MET A 60 13.53 3.49 5.25
N ILE A 61 14.16 2.30 5.15
CA ILE A 61 15.56 2.18 4.72
C ILE A 61 15.72 2.33 3.20
N ALA A 62 14.65 2.19 2.43
CA ALA A 62 14.67 2.34 0.98
C ALA A 62 14.65 3.82 0.53
N LYS A 63 14.10 4.73 1.35
CA LYS A 63 13.87 6.13 0.96
C LYS A 63 15.08 7.02 1.21
N GLY A 64 15.61 7.65 0.15
CA GLY A 64 16.54 8.79 0.24
C GLY A 64 17.93 8.51 0.79
N LEU A 65 18.28 7.27 1.13
CA LEU A 65 19.56 6.93 1.72
C LEU A 65 20.57 6.45 0.65
N HIS A 66 21.81 6.88 0.78
CA HIS A 66 22.92 6.47 -0.07
C HIS A 66 23.92 5.67 0.77
N PHE A 67 24.14 4.41 0.36
CA PHE A 67 25.11 3.52 0.98
C PHE A 67 26.05 2.97 -0.10
N PRO A 68 27.26 3.54 -0.25
CA PRO A 68 28.19 3.15 -1.33
C PRO A 68 28.71 1.72 -1.18
N ASN A 69 28.74 1.18 0.04
CA ASN A 69 29.30 -0.14 0.35
C ASN A 69 28.23 -1.26 0.39
N VAL A 70 26.99 -0.98 -0.01
CA VAL A 70 25.96 -2.01 -0.07
C VAL A 70 26.11 -2.81 -1.34
N THR A 71 26.51 -4.08 -1.18
CA THR A 71 26.68 -5.05 -2.27
C THR A 71 25.51 -6.00 -2.44
N LEU A 72 24.66 -6.13 -1.40
CA LEU A 72 23.51 -7.03 -1.41
C LEU A 72 22.28 -6.34 -0.86
N VAL A 73 21.15 -6.49 -1.55
CA VAL A 73 19.84 -6.10 -1.07
C VAL A 73 18.86 -7.27 -1.19
N GLY A 74 18.23 -7.64 -0.09
CA GLY A 74 17.18 -8.67 -0.04
C GLY A 74 15.81 -8.04 0.19
N ILE A 75 14.84 -8.34 -0.66
CA ILE A 75 13.43 -7.98 -0.48
C ILE A 75 12.67 -9.25 -0.11
N ILE A 76 12.26 -9.33 1.16
CA ILE A 76 11.52 -10.47 1.69
C ILE A 76 10.04 -10.18 1.54
N ASN A 77 9.34 -11.03 0.77
CA ASN A 77 7.91 -10.93 0.51
C ASN A 77 7.49 -9.61 -0.20
N ALA A 78 7.82 -9.52 -1.48
CA ALA A 78 7.36 -8.42 -2.34
C ALA A 78 5.83 -8.42 -2.57
N ASP A 79 5.16 -9.53 -2.29
CA ASP A 79 3.72 -9.71 -2.52
C ASP A 79 2.84 -8.92 -1.56
N LEU A 80 3.31 -8.57 -0.36
CA LEU A 80 2.54 -7.80 0.61
C LEU A 80 2.02 -6.49 0.02
N ALA A 81 2.83 -5.80 -0.77
CA ALA A 81 2.42 -4.55 -1.42
C ALA A 81 1.51 -4.81 -2.63
N LEU A 82 1.72 -5.91 -3.37
CA LEU A 82 0.92 -6.28 -4.55
C LEU A 82 -0.52 -6.66 -4.21
N HIS A 83 -0.74 -7.27 -3.06
CA HIS A 83 -2.07 -7.76 -2.65
C HIS A 83 -2.90 -6.74 -1.86
N LEU A 84 -2.42 -5.51 -1.72
CA LEU A 84 -3.24 -4.44 -1.18
C LEU A 84 -4.43 -4.17 -2.11
N PRO A 85 -5.65 -4.00 -1.60
CA PRO A 85 -6.83 -3.70 -2.40
C PRO A 85 -6.84 -2.22 -2.85
N ASP A 86 -5.84 -1.86 -3.62
CA ASP A 86 -5.63 -0.54 -4.21
C ASP A 86 -5.14 -0.73 -5.65
N PHE A 87 -5.77 -0.07 -6.60
CA PHE A 87 -5.37 -0.17 -8.01
C PHE A 87 -3.92 0.30 -8.26
N ARG A 88 -3.35 1.08 -7.34
CA ARG A 88 -1.94 1.51 -7.36
C ARG A 88 -0.98 0.51 -6.70
N ALA A 89 -1.46 -0.64 -6.23
CA ALA A 89 -0.61 -1.62 -5.56
C ALA A 89 0.56 -2.07 -6.43
N GLY A 90 0.29 -2.35 -7.71
CA GLY A 90 1.31 -2.70 -8.70
C GLY A 90 2.32 -1.57 -8.91
N GLU A 91 1.86 -0.35 -9.13
CA GLU A 91 2.71 0.83 -9.29
C GLU A 91 3.62 1.07 -8.09
N ARG A 92 3.06 1.01 -6.88
CA ARG A 92 3.85 1.19 -5.65
C ARG A 92 4.90 0.10 -5.48
N THR A 93 4.56 -1.14 -5.84
CA THR A 93 5.51 -2.25 -5.82
C THR A 93 6.62 -2.05 -6.83
N PHE A 94 6.31 -1.68 -8.07
CA PHE A 94 7.30 -1.36 -9.09
C PHE A 94 8.24 -0.24 -8.63
N GLN A 95 7.69 0.86 -8.10
CA GLN A 95 8.47 1.98 -7.57
C GLN A 95 9.39 1.56 -6.42
N LEU A 96 8.88 0.75 -5.48
CA LEU A 96 9.67 0.24 -4.36
C LEU A 96 10.83 -0.62 -4.86
N LEU A 97 10.55 -1.59 -5.72
CA LEU A 97 11.56 -2.52 -6.26
C LEU A 97 12.64 -1.76 -7.02
N THR A 98 12.26 -0.83 -7.89
CA THR A 98 13.20 -0.01 -8.66
C THR A 98 14.04 0.89 -7.75
N GLN A 99 13.43 1.48 -6.72
CA GLN A 99 14.12 2.33 -5.77
C GLN A 99 15.15 1.55 -4.95
N VAL A 100 14.78 0.34 -4.50
CA VAL A 100 15.64 -0.53 -3.70
C VAL A 100 16.74 -1.13 -4.56
N ALA A 101 16.44 -1.57 -5.78
CA ALA A 101 17.43 -2.08 -6.73
C ALA A 101 18.52 -1.03 -7.02
N GLY A 102 18.14 0.24 -7.14
CA GLY A 102 19.10 1.34 -7.32
C GLY A 102 19.98 1.63 -6.08
N ARG A 103 19.91 0.87 -4.99
CA ARG A 103 20.78 1.02 -3.81
C ARG A 103 22.00 0.12 -3.85
N ALA A 104 21.90 -1.05 -4.47
CA ALA A 104 23.02 -1.96 -4.63
C ALA A 104 23.97 -1.49 -5.74
N GLY A 105 25.27 -1.74 -5.58
CA GLY A 105 26.27 -1.57 -6.65
C GLY A 105 26.61 -0.13 -7.03
N ARG A 106 26.49 0.83 -6.13
CA ARG A 106 26.91 2.24 -6.37
C ARG A 106 28.40 2.51 -6.07
N GLY A 107 29.13 1.50 -5.61
CA GLY A 107 30.57 1.53 -5.39
C GLY A 107 31.31 0.86 -6.55
N GLU A 108 32.58 0.50 -6.29
CA GLU A 108 33.42 -0.25 -7.24
C GLU A 108 32.99 -1.71 -7.40
N THR A 109 32.25 -2.24 -6.44
CA THR A 109 31.76 -3.62 -6.44
C THR A 109 30.33 -3.68 -7.00
N PRO A 110 30.06 -4.57 -7.97
CA PRO A 110 28.69 -4.82 -8.46
C PRO A 110 27.77 -5.21 -7.31
N GLY A 111 26.56 -4.68 -7.32
CA GLY A 111 25.54 -5.03 -6.33
C GLY A 111 24.54 -6.03 -6.86
N GLU A 112 24.07 -6.91 -5.97
CA GLU A 112 23.03 -7.89 -6.28
C GLU A 112 21.74 -7.57 -5.52
N VAL A 113 20.60 -7.85 -6.17
CA VAL A 113 19.27 -7.68 -5.56
C VAL A 113 18.49 -8.98 -5.68
N PHE A 114 18.10 -9.51 -4.54
CA PHE A 114 17.24 -10.69 -4.47
C PHE A 114 15.82 -10.29 -4.07
N VAL A 115 14.85 -10.70 -4.84
CA VAL A 115 13.43 -10.45 -4.59
C VAL A 115 12.72 -11.78 -4.36
N GLN A 116 12.22 -11.99 -3.15
CA GLN A 116 11.40 -13.14 -2.82
C GLN A 116 9.92 -12.82 -3.06
N SER A 117 9.24 -13.64 -3.86
CA SER A 117 7.83 -13.47 -4.20
C SER A 117 7.17 -14.81 -4.50
N TYR A 118 5.89 -14.95 -4.15
CA TYR A 118 5.02 -16.04 -4.59
C TYR A 118 4.46 -15.81 -6.00
N THR A 119 4.48 -14.55 -6.46
CA THR A 119 3.99 -14.12 -7.78
C THR A 119 5.11 -13.47 -8.62
N PRO A 120 6.25 -14.18 -8.85
CA PRO A 120 7.42 -13.60 -9.50
C PRO A 120 7.16 -13.13 -10.94
N PHE A 121 6.11 -13.62 -11.58
CA PHE A 121 5.71 -13.22 -12.94
C PHE A 121 4.79 -11.98 -12.97
N SER A 122 4.51 -11.36 -11.83
CA SER A 122 3.78 -10.09 -11.79
C SER A 122 4.49 -9.03 -12.65
N PRO A 123 3.76 -8.25 -13.47
CA PRO A 123 4.32 -7.18 -14.28
C PRO A 123 5.21 -6.23 -13.48
N SER A 124 4.76 -5.82 -12.29
CA SER A 124 5.54 -4.93 -11.40
C SER A 124 6.94 -5.48 -11.08
N ILE A 125 7.06 -6.81 -10.89
CA ILE A 125 8.34 -7.46 -10.58
C ILE A 125 9.17 -7.62 -11.85
N GLN A 126 8.56 -8.09 -12.94
CA GLN A 126 9.29 -8.35 -14.19
C GLN A 126 9.85 -7.07 -14.81
N PHE A 127 9.06 -6.00 -14.90
CA PHE A 127 9.55 -4.73 -15.41
C PHE A 127 10.57 -4.07 -14.48
N ALA A 128 10.40 -4.18 -13.15
CA ALA A 128 11.39 -3.68 -12.19
C ALA A 128 12.74 -4.42 -12.31
N ARG A 129 12.72 -5.72 -12.57
CA ARG A 129 13.93 -6.53 -12.79
C ARG A 129 14.76 -6.02 -13.98
N HIS A 130 14.10 -5.54 -15.02
CA HIS A 130 14.74 -5.02 -16.23
C HIS A 130 14.90 -3.50 -16.22
N HIS A 131 14.50 -2.81 -15.15
CA HIS A 131 14.44 -1.34 -15.07
C HIS A 131 13.63 -0.71 -16.21
N ASP A 132 12.66 -1.46 -16.76
CA ASP A 132 11.82 -1.02 -17.86
C ASP A 132 10.61 -0.24 -17.35
N PHE A 133 10.81 1.05 -17.13
CA PHE A 133 9.75 1.96 -16.71
C PHE A 133 8.70 2.15 -17.81
N THR A 134 9.14 2.28 -19.06
CA THR A 134 8.24 2.56 -20.18
C THR A 134 7.27 1.41 -20.41
N GLY A 135 7.78 0.18 -20.52
CA GLY A 135 6.94 -1.00 -20.69
C GLY A 135 5.98 -1.22 -19.50
N TYR A 136 6.45 -0.93 -18.27
CA TYR A 136 5.56 -0.98 -17.10
C TYR A 136 4.41 0.01 -17.21
N VAL A 137 4.70 1.28 -17.53
CA VAL A 137 3.68 2.34 -17.64
C VAL A 137 2.66 2.01 -18.72
N GLU A 138 3.10 1.55 -19.89
CA GLU A 138 2.20 1.16 -20.98
C GLU A 138 1.22 0.07 -20.54
N GLN A 139 1.71 -0.99 -19.92
CA GLN A 139 0.85 -2.09 -19.45
C GLN A 139 -0.07 -1.66 -18.30
N GLU A 140 0.42 -0.85 -17.37
CA GLU A 140 -0.38 -0.34 -16.25
C GLU A 140 -1.50 0.58 -16.73
N LEU A 141 -1.23 1.46 -17.69
CA LEU A 141 -2.24 2.34 -18.27
C LEU A 141 -3.31 1.55 -19.03
N GLU A 142 -2.93 0.55 -19.83
CA GLU A 142 -3.89 -0.34 -20.49
C GLU A 142 -4.82 -1.04 -19.49
N PHE A 143 -4.28 -1.54 -18.37
CA PHE A 143 -5.07 -2.13 -17.30
C PHE A 143 -6.04 -1.12 -16.69
N ARG A 144 -5.57 0.11 -16.38
CA ARG A 144 -6.41 1.16 -15.77
C ARG A 144 -7.51 1.64 -16.71
N GLU A 145 -7.23 1.74 -18.00
CA GLU A 145 -8.24 2.09 -19.00
C GLU A 145 -9.35 1.04 -19.06
N ARG A 146 -8.98 -0.24 -19.16
CA ARG A 146 -9.94 -1.36 -19.18
C ARG A 146 -10.77 -1.48 -17.90
N CYS A 147 -10.20 -1.07 -16.79
CA CYS A 147 -10.86 -1.15 -15.47
C CYS A 147 -11.52 0.16 -15.04
N ASP A 148 -11.58 1.19 -15.89
CA ASP A 148 -12.12 2.50 -15.56
C ASP A 148 -11.48 3.14 -14.32
N PHE A 149 -10.14 3.05 -14.18
CA PHE A 149 -9.40 3.69 -13.09
C PHE A 149 -8.72 4.99 -13.55
N PRO A 150 -8.32 5.86 -12.60
CA PRO A 150 -7.50 7.03 -12.93
C PRO A 150 -6.21 6.64 -13.68
N PRO A 151 -5.79 7.40 -14.69
CA PRO A 151 -6.24 8.74 -15.08
C PRO A 151 -7.45 8.79 -16.04
N PHE A 152 -7.95 7.67 -16.51
CA PHE A 152 -9.01 7.61 -17.54
C PHE A 152 -10.39 7.96 -16.97
N LYS A 153 -10.67 7.54 -15.76
CA LYS A 153 -11.87 7.89 -14.97
C LYS A 153 -11.45 8.41 -13.61
N HIS A 154 -12.35 9.13 -12.95
CA HIS A 154 -12.20 9.51 -11.56
C HIS A 154 -12.66 8.41 -10.62
N ALA A 155 -12.11 8.38 -9.42
CA ALA A 155 -12.51 7.49 -8.36
C ALA A 155 -13.04 8.31 -7.16
N VAL A 156 -14.09 7.84 -6.51
CA VAL A 156 -14.58 8.40 -5.25
C VAL A 156 -14.71 7.25 -4.26
N LEU A 157 -14.02 7.38 -3.13
CA LEU A 157 -14.12 6.43 -2.03
C LEU A 157 -15.06 6.99 -0.96
N ILE A 158 -16.11 6.25 -0.66
CA ILE A 158 -16.96 6.54 0.49
C ILE A 158 -16.61 5.56 1.59
N THR A 159 -16.23 6.07 2.76
CA THR A 159 -15.95 5.27 3.95
C THR A 159 -17.03 5.50 4.99
N ILE A 160 -17.65 4.42 5.43
CA ILE A 160 -18.65 4.41 6.49
C ILE A 160 -17.99 3.90 7.77
N HIS A 161 -18.10 4.68 8.85
CA HIS A 161 -17.56 4.35 10.16
C HIS A 161 -18.68 4.12 11.16
N SER A 162 -18.59 3.06 11.99
CA SER A 162 -19.52 2.82 13.11
C SER A 162 -18.85 2.03 14.22
N ALA A 163 -19.21 2.32 15.46
CA ALA A 163 -18.81 1.50 16.61
C ALA A 163 -19.41 0.08 16.57
N HIS A 164 -20.52 -0.10 15.82
CA HIS A 164 -21.26 -1.36 15.69
C HIS A 164 -21.15 -1.90 14.26
N GLN A 165 -20.57 -3.09 14.11
CA GLN A 165 -20.28 -3.70 12.81
C GLN A 165 -21.54 -3.86 11.93
N GLU A 166 -22.61 -4.48 12.48
CA GLU A 166 -23.84 -4.74 11.74
C GLU A 166 -24.53 -3.44 11.32
N ARG A 167 -24.53 -2.42 12.17
CA ARG A 167 -25.11 -1.12 11.85
C ARG A 167 -24.34 -0.40 10.77
N GLY A 168 -23.01 -0.41 10.87
CA GLY A 168 -22.12 0.16 9.84
C GLY A 168 -22.33 -0.52 8.49
N LYS A 169 -22.39 -1.86 8.46
CA LYS A 169 -22.63 -2.65 7.25
C LYS A 169 -24.01 -2.34 6.65
N PHE A 170 -25.06 -2.36 7.46
CA PHE A 170 -26.43 -2.05 7.00
C PHE A 170 -26.54 -0.63 6.43
N SER A 171 -25.90 0.35 7.08
CA SER A 171 -25.88 1.74 6.61
C SER A 171 -25.13 1.87 5.28
N ALA A 172 -24.00 1.17 5.12
CA ALA A 172 -23.24 1.13 3.87
C ALA A 172 -24.05 0.49 2.73
N GLU A 173 -24.69 -0.63 2.96
CA GLU A 173 -25.54 -1.30 1.97
C GLU A 173 -26.75 -0.45 1.57
N THR A 174 -27.35 0.26 2.54
CA THR A 174 -28.46 1.18 2.30
C THR A 174 -28.00 2.36 1.45
N LEU A 175 -26.87 2.99 1.81
CA LEU A 175 -26.29 4.08 1.03
C LEU A 175 -25.94 3.64 -0.39
N ARG A 176 -25.29 2.50 -0.55
CA ARG A 176 -24.97 1.94 -1.87
C ARG A 176 -26.21 1.77 -2.74
N ARG A 177 -27.29 1.19 -2.19
CA ARG A 177 -28.54 1.03 -2.92
C ARG A 177 -29.11 2.37 -3.37
N LYS A 178 -29.11 3.38 -2.49
CA LYS A 178 -29.58 4.73 -2.82
C LYS A 178 -28.74 5.41 -3.88
N LEU A 179 -27.41 5.23 -3.82
CA LEU A 179 -26.51 5.72 -4.85
C LEU A 179 -26.79 5.05 -6.20
N ARG A 180 -27.01 3.74 -6.24
CA ARG A 180 -27.37 3.04 -7.48
C ARG A 180 -28.71 3.47 -8.07
N GLU A 181 -29.69 3.81 -7.24
CA GLU A 181 -30.98 4.35 -7.68
C GLU A 181 -30.86 5.80 -8.23
N ALA A 182 -29.94 6.60 -7.67
CA ALA A 182 -29.78 8.02 -8.01
C ALA A 182 -28.78 8.30 -9.13
N LEU A 183 -27.79 7.43 -9.32
CA LEU A 183 -26.70 7.63 -10.26
C LEU A 183 -27.04 7.01 -11.63
N PRO A 184 -26.78 7.74 -12.74
CA PRO A 184 -26.84 7.18 -14.08
C PRO A 184 -25.90 5.98 -14.27
N GLU A 185 -26.21 5.10 -15.22
CA GLU A 185 -25.44 3.87 -15.51
C GLU A 185 -23.97 4.12 -15.91
N GLU A 186 -23.66 5.32 -16.37
CA GLU A 186 -22.28 5.74 -16.68
C GLU A 186 -21.35 5.77 -15.46
N PHE A 187 -21.92 5.77 -14.24
CA PHE A 187 -21.17 5.73 -12.98
C PHE A 187 -21.22 4.32 -12.41
N MET A 188 -20.04 3.74 -12.22
CA MET A 188 -19.92 2.46 -11.54
C MET A 188 -20.01 2.66 -10.03
N VAL A 189 -20.82 1.86 -9.36
CA VAL A 189 -20.91 1.78 -7.89
C VAL A 189 -20.55 0.36 -7.48
N ALA A 190 -19.39 0.20 -6.83
CA ALA A 190 -18.93 -1.12 -6.36
C ALA A 190 -19.79 -1.68 -5.23
N GLU A 191 -19.62 -2.97 -4.96
CA GLU A 191 -20.21 -3.61 -3.77
C GLU A 191 -19.61 -3.01 -2.50
N VAL A 192 -20.36 -3.09 -1.40
CA VAL A 192 -19.84 -2.76 -0.07
C VAL A 192 -18.78 -3.78 0.31
N ALA A 193 -17.63 -3.32 0.68
CA ALA A 193 -16.55 -4.14 1.19
C ALA A 193 -16.07 -3.63 2.57
N PRO A 194 -15.64 -4.49 3.47
CA PRO A 194 -14.90 -4.03 4.65
C PRO A 194 -13.62 -3.29 4.19
N ALA A 195 -13.24 -2.25 4.91
CA ALA A 195 -11.98 -1.57 4.64
C ALA A 195 -10.79 -2.53 4.87
N PRO A 196 -9.64 -2.34 4.20
CA PRO A 196 -8.44 -3.16 4.42
C PRO A 196 -8.01 -3.23 5.89
N LEU A 197 -8.17 -2.14 6.62
CA LEU A 197 -8.13 -2.11 8.08
C LEU A 197 -9.56 -1.99 8.60
N GLU A 198 -10.19 -3.16 8.82
CA GLU A 198 -11.62 -3.28 9.15
C GLU A 198 -12.02 -2.50 10.41
N LYS A 199 -11.11 -2.42 11.40
CA LYS A 199 -11.37 -1.73 12.66
C LYS A 199 -10.20 -0.82 13.01
N LEU A 200 -10.48 0.47 13.17
CA LEU A 200 -9.51 1.48 13.57
C LEU A 200 -10.10 2.34 14.70
N GLN A 201 -9.34 2.50 15.80
CA GLN A 201 -9.75 3.31 16.96
C GLN A 201 -11.17 2.94 17.48
N GLY A 202 -11.49 1.64 17.49
CA GLY A 202 -12.78 1.14 17.95
C GLY A 202 -13.91 1.20 16.91
N GLN A 203 -13.71 1.83 15.75
CA GLN A 203 -14.70 1.97 14.68
C GLN A 203 -14.51 0.90 13.60
N PHE A 204 -15.58 0.20 13.22
CA PHE A 204 -15.63 -0.64 12.03
C PHE A 204 -15.77 0.26 10.80
N ARG A 205 -15.11 -0.13 9.71
CA ARG A 205 -15.01 0.66 8.47
C ARG A 205 -15.48 -0.15 7.27
N PHE A 206 -16.35 0.47 6.45
CA PHE A 206 -16.85 -0.10 5.20
C PHE A 206 -16.60 0.87 4.06
N HIS A 207 -16.26 0.33 2.90
CA HIS A 207 -15.93 1.08 1.70
C HIS A 207 -16.97 0.88 0.60
N ILE A 208 -17.27 1.96 -0.11
CA ILE A 208 -17.98 1.94 -1.38
C ILE A 208 -17.10 2.73 -2.37
N LEU A 209 -16.61 2.06 -3.40
CA LEU A 209 -15.83 2.71 -4.45
C LEU A 209 -16.75 3.05 -5.62
N LEU A 210 -16.73 4.32 -6.04
CA LEU A 210 -17.42 4.78 -7.23
C LEU A 210 -16.40 5.21 -8.29
N ARG A 211 -16.75 5.05 -9.57
CA ARG A 211 -15.90 5.47 -10.69
C ARG A 211 -16.73 6.10 -11.80
N GLY A 212 -16.17 7.11 -12.48
CA GLY A 212 -16.84 7.77 -13.59
C GLY A 212 -16.06 8.94 -14.20
N GLY A 213 -16.46 9.36 -15.38
CA GLY A 213 -15.75 10.43 -16.11
C GLY A 213 -16.09 11.85 -15.66
N ALA A 214 -17.31 12.11 -15.16
CA ALA A 214 -17.82 13.44 -14.85
C ALA A 214 -17.80 13.73 -13.35
N ILE A 215 -16.62 13.99 -12.78
CA ILE A 215 -16.39 14.07 -11.33
C ILE A 215 -17.29 15.13 -10.63
N MET A 216 -17.48 16.28 -11.23
CA MET A 216 -18.32 17.35 -10.65
C MET A 216 -19.78 16.90 -10.54
N ARG A 217 -20.28 16.20 -11.56
CA ARG A 217 -21.63 15.63 -11.58
C ARG A 217 -21.75 14.50 -10.56
N LEU A 218 -20.78 13.60 -10.52
CA LEU A 218 -20.73 12.51 -9.55
C LEU A 218 -20.75 13.02 -8.11
N SER A 219 -19.86 13.97 -7.77
CA SER A 219 -19.78 14.55 -6.43
C SER A 219 -21.07 15.28 -6.02
N ARG A 220 -21.73 15.96 -6.95
CA ARG A 220 -23.03 16.60 -6.67
C ARG A 220 -24.11 15.56 -6.36
N LEU A 221 -24.22 14.52 -7.18
CA LEU A 221 -25.22 13.47 -7.00
C LEU A 221 -25.00 12.68 -5.70
N ILE A 222 -23.74 12.41 -5.34
CA ILE A 222 -23.39 11.82 -4.05
C ILE A 222 -23.89 12.70 -2.90
N ARG A 223 -23.59 14.00 -2.93
CA ARG A 223 -24.03 14.98 -1.91
C ARG A 223 -25.56 14.99 -1.79
N GLU A 224 -26.27 15.15 -2.90
CA GLU A 224 -27.74 15.15 -2.92
C GLU A 224 -28.35 13.84 -2.37
N THR A 225 -27.67 12.71 -2.58
CA THR A 225 -28.10 11.42 -2.02
C THR A 225 -27.88 11.35 -0.52
N LEU A 226 -26.71 11.82 -0.04
CA LEU A 226 -26.40 11.89 1.39
C LEU A 226 -27.32 12.83 2.15
N ASP A 227 -27.64 14.01 1.59
CA ASP A 227 -28.55 14.98 2.19
C ASP A 227 -29.98 14.43 2.38
N LYS A 228 -30.40 13.49 1.53
CA LYS A 228 -31.72 12.85 1.59
C LYS A 228 -31.75 11.56 2.43
N LEU A 229 -30.58 11.07 2.85
CA LEU A 229 -30.48 9.80 3.59
C LEU A 229 -29.99 10.09 5.03
N PRO A 230 -30.90 10.17 6.01
CA PRO A 230 -30.49 10.36 7.40
C PRO A 230 -29.70 9.12 7.86
N MET A 231 -28.49 9.36 8.36
CA MET A 231 -27.65 8.33 8.97
C MET A 231 -27.91 8.27 10.47
N PRO A 232 -27.79 7.07 11.11
CA PRO A 232 -27.80 6.97 12.56
C PRO A 232 -26.69 7.85 13.18
N GLU A 233 -26.93 8.39 14.39
CA GLU A 233 -25.99 9.30 15.08
C GLU A 233 -24.60 8.71 15.28
N ASP A 234 -24.48 7.40 15.41
CA ASP A 234 -23.21 6.67 15.59
C ASP A 234 -22.55 6.19 14.28
N VAL A 235 -23.10 6.62 13.12
CA VAL A 235 -22.58 6.31 11.80
C VAL A 235 -22.04 7.57 11.14
N ALA A 236 -20.73 7.60 10.92
CA ALA A 236 -20.08 8.67 10.18
C ALA A 236 -19.79 8.25 8.74
N VAL A 237 -19.94 9.19 7.81
CA VAL A 237 -19.64 8.98 6.38
C VAL A 237 -18.59 9.98 5.95
N ALA A 238 -17.49 9.48 5.39
CA ALA A 238 -16.44 10.28 4.75
C ALA A 238 -16.45 10.03 3.24
N VAL A 239 -16.29 11.09 2.46
CA VAL A 239 -16.21 11.04 0.99
C VAL A 239 -14.88 11.61 0.56
N ASP A 240 -14.07 10.79 -0.10
CA ASP A 240 -12.76 11.18 -0.64
C ASP A 240 -12.79 11.10 -2.17
N VAL A 241 -12.52 12.22 -2.82
CA VAL A 241 -12.55 12.37 -4.28
C VAL A 241 -11.13 12.25 -4.80
N ASP A 242 -10.93 11.36 -5.78
CA ASP A 242 -9.62 10.99 -6.32
C ASP A 242 -8.62 10.62 -5.20
N PRO A 243 -9.00 9.66 -4.32
CA PRO A 243 -8.21 9.33 -3.15
C PRO A 243 -6.78 8.93 -3.53
N TYR A 244 -5.81 9.40 -2.76
CA TYR A 244 -4.41 9.02 -2.94
C TYR A 244 -4.18 7.53 -2.67
N GLN A 245 -4.99 6.93 -1.81
CA GLN A 245 -4.98 5.51 -1.47
C GLN A 245 -6.38 5.03 -1.10
N LEU A 246 -6.64 3.75 -1.34
CA LEU A 246 -7.93 3.10 -1.01
C LEU A 246 -7.86 2.32 0.33
N LEU A 247 -6.99 2.71 1.27
CA LEU A 247 -6.73 2.00 2.54
C LEU A 247 -7.46 2.61 3.73
#